data_ea16b07c030d4c8a2444d31814d37519
#
_entry.id   ea16b07c030d4c8a2444d31814d37519
#
_cell.length_a   1.000
_cell.length_b   1.000
_cell.length_c   1.000
_cell.angle_alpha   90.00
_cell.angle_beta   90.00
_cell.angle_gamma   90.00
#
_symmetry.space_group_name_H-M   'P 1'
#
loop_
_entity.id
_entity.type
_entity.pdbx_description
1 polymer ?
#
loop_
_entity_poly.entity_id
_entity_poly.type
_entity_poly.pdbx_seq_one_letter_code
_entity_poly.pdbx_strand_id
1 'polypeptide(L)'
;YLTREYHGKSYRFALHPLDDAPFAGDKSVTRDFQWRLTGDKQMGSGSGVTSFMMTVAVPKEETTPDIFLLDTRELPWDGSRGATLVRAWDGHGMAATQSHAFRYDGVAVERHAQLGGAIKLVPRVLRVIAYMFSSVIMGILDAARAEGRRRLQPRAERMSAFERVSWTKAVNDIWLAEQAFEGMARAIESGAASPGVPRGKLAIAELAEASLLSISRAIGGASYSRSSPFGQWSQDEDPFIPWTTNT
;
A
#
# COMPACT_ATOMS: atom_id res chain seq x y z
N TYR A 1 -6.58 1.96 3.50
CA TYR A 1 -6.96 3.04 4.41
C TYR A 1 -7.68 2.46 5.62
N LEU A 2 -7.14 2.62 6.83
CA LEU A 2 -7.90 2.41 8.06
C LEU A 2 -8.69 3.70 8.31
N THR A 3 -9.96 3.70 7.96
CA THR A 3 -10.88 4.73 8.41
C THR A 3 -11.44 4.28 9.74
N ARG A 4 -11.19 4.99 10.81
CA ARG A 4 -11.79 4.74 12.12
C ARG A 4 -12.54 5.98 12.57
N GLU A 5 -13.80 5.83 12.88
CA GLU A 5 -14.54 6.86 13.58
C GLU A 5 -14.17 6.82 15.07
N TYR A 6 -13.70 7.94 15.58
CA TYR A 6 -13.44 8.14 16.99
C TYR A 6 -14.13 9.42 17.43
N HIS A 7 -15.03 9.34 18.36
CA HIS A 7 -15.83 10.48 18.85
C HIS A 7 -16.55 11.28 17.74
N GLY A 8 -17.13 10.60 16.76
CA GLY A 8 -17.87 11.24 15.66
C GLY A 8 -17.01 11.97 14.63
N LYS A 9 -15.68 11.81 14.69
CA LYS A 9 -14.74 12.29 13.69
C LYS A 9 -14.11 11.13 12.93
N SER A 10 -14.13 11.22 11.62
CA SER A 10 -13.47 10.25 10.75
C SER A 10 -11.97 10.54 10.68
N TYR A 11 -11.15 9.58 11.09
CA TYR A 11 -9.69 9.67 11.00
C TYR A 11 -9.21 8.73 9.91
N ARG A 12 -8.43 9.25 8.98
CA ARG A 12 -7.73 8.48 7.95
C ARG A 12 -6.24 8.49 8.26
N PHE A 13 -5.63 7.34 8.38
CA PHE A 13 -4.20 7.21 8.63
C PHE A 13 -3.51 6.74 7.36
N ALA A 14 -2.50 7.49 6.92
CA ALA A 14 -1.54 7.04 5.94
C ALA A 14 -0.19 6.84 6.62
N LEU A 15 0.35 5.63 6.49
CA LEU A 15 1.72 5.35 6.85
C LEU A 15 2.57 5.57 5.59
N HIS A 16 3.54 6.47 5.67
CA HIS A 16 4.50 6.62 4.59
C HIS A 16 5.45 5.42 4.60
N PRO A 17 5.69 4.79 3.45
CA PRO A 17 6.82 3.91 3.33
C PRO A 17 8.09 4.70 3.67
N LEU A 18 8.99 4.04 4.34
CA LEU A 18 10.33 4.55 4.50
C LEU A 18 10.93 4.59 3.10
N ASP A 19 11.29 5.77 2.63
CA ASP A 19 12.07 5.87 1.42
C ASP A 19 13.39 5.13 1.64
N ASP A 20 13.90 4.45 0.62
CA ASP A 20 15.20 3.76 0.64
C ASP A 20 16.39 4.72 0.86
N ALA A 21 16.15 6.02 0.84
CA ALA A 21 17.11 6.99 1.33
C ALA A 21 17.39 6.73 2.81
N PRO A 22 18.63 6.61 3.21
CA PRO A 22 18.96 6.44 4.62
C PRO A 22 18.24 7.53 5.41
N PHE A 23 17.58 7.14 6.48
CA PHE A 23 16.79 8.02 7.36
C PHE A 23 17.48 9.33 7.73
N ALA A 24 18.78 9.37 7.56
CA ALA A 24 19.66 10.45 7.96
C ALA A 24 19.85 11.56 6.92
N GLY A 25 19.44 11.35 5.65
CA GLY A 25 19.89 12.26 4.59
C GLY A 25 19.03 13.49 4.42
N ASP A 26 17.71 13.30 4.39
CA ASP A 26 16.86 14.27 3.72
C ASP A 26 15.82 14.96 4.60
N LYS A 27 15.61 14.50 5.82
CA LYS A 27 14.65 15.12 6.73
C LYS A 27 15.25 15.38 8.11
N SER A 28 15.29 16.64 8.48
CA SER A 28 15.69 17.08 9.81
C SER A 28 14.50 17.71 10.53
N VAL A 29 14.48 17.56 11.85
CA VAL A 29 13.49 18.20 12.70
C VAL A 29 14.21 19.03 13.74
N THR A 30 13.89 20.31 13.79
CA THR A 30 14.39 21.25 14.79
C THR A 30 13.29 21.57 15.79
N ARG A 31 13.65 21.84 17.04
CA ARG A 31 12.74 22.25 18.08
C ARG A 31 12.87 23.76 18.31
N ASP A 32 11.82 24.48 17.93
CA ASP A 32 11.64 25.87 18.32
C ASP A 32 10.19 26.00 18.85
N PHE A 33 9.95 25.68 20.11
CA PHE A 33 8.63 25.51 20.74
C PHE A 33 7.73 24.45 20.08
N GLN A 34 7.93 24.19 18.79
CA GLN A 34 7.34 23.12 17.99
C GLN A 34 8.41 22.43 17.17
N TRP A 35 8.18 21.17 16.84
CA TRP A 35 9.04 20.46 15.90
C TRP A 35 8.80 20.97 14.48
N ARG A 36 9.86 21.17 13.72
CA ARG A 36 9.84 21.65 12.33
C ARG A 36 10.44 20.60 11.41
N LEU A 37 9.65 20.14 10.44
CA LEU A 37 10.06 19.16 9.44
C LEU A 37 10.64 19.89 8.22
N THR A 38 11.84 19.48 7.80
CA THR A 38 12.49 19.96 6.57
C THR A 38 13.07 18.79 5.79
N GLY A 39 12.94 18.79 4.47
CA GLY A 39 13.45 17.77 3.56
C GLY A 39 12.43 17.29 2.54
N ASP A 40 12.86 16.37 1.67
CA ASP A 40 12.02 15.81 0.61
C ASP A 40 11.31 14.52 1.06
N LYS A 41 10.08 14.35 0.60
CA LYS A 41 9.27 13.17 0.79
C LYS A 41 8.81 12.64 -0.57
N GLN A 42 9.27 11.46 -0.93
CA GLN A 42 8.73 10.71 -2.05
C GLN A 42 7.53 9.87 -1.59
N MET A 43 6.58 9.62 -2.46
CA MET A 43 5.46 8.70 -2.23
C MET A 43 4.71 8.97 -0.90
N GLY A 44 4.19 10.18 -0.76
CA GLY A 44 3.33 10.57 0.37
C GLY A 44 1.92 9.99 0.26
N SER A 45 1.76 8.66 0.37
CA SER A 45 0.47 7.99 0.21
C SER A 45 -0.60 8.57 1.13
N GLY A 46 -1.75 8.92 0.56
CA GLY A 46 -2.85 9.54 1.26
C GLY A 46 -2.77 11.05 1.39
N SER A 47 -1.73 11.71 0.88
CA SER A 47 -1.52 13.15 1.08
C SER A 47 -2.70 14.04 0.66
N GLY A 48 -3.47 13.63 -0.35
CA GLY A 48 -4.66 14.36 -0.79
C GLY A 48 -5.96 14.01 -0.07
N VAL A 49 -5.98 12.98 0.79
CA VAL A 49 -7.22 12.45 1.38
C VAL A 49 -7.14 12.17 2.88
N THR A 50 -5.97 12.26 3.49
CA THR A 50 -5.81 12.02 4.93
C THR A 50 -5.80 13.33 5.70
N SER A 51 -6.32 13.31 6.93
CA SER A 51 -6.28 14.45 7.86
C SER A 51 -4.95 14.58 8.57
N PHE A 52 -4.23 13.46 8.72
CA PHE A 52 -2.94 13.40 9.39
C PHE A 52 -2.03 12.41 8.67
N MET A 53 -0.75 12.71 8.67
CA MET A 53 0.27 11.84 8.10
C MET A 53 1.36 11.57 9.14
N MET A 54 1.74 10.31 9.27
CA MET A 54 2.92 9.95 10.06
C MET A 54 4.14 9.97 9.15
N THR A 55 5.21 10.60 9.62
CA THR A 55 6.50 10.60 8.92
C THR A 55 7.61 10.24 9.89
N VAL A 56 8.69 9.71 9.35
CA VAL A 56 9.92 9.43 10.11
C VAL A 56 10.94 10.50 9.76
N ALA A 57 11.58 11.05 10.76
CA ALA A 57 12.66 12.04 10.61
C ALA A 57 13.65 11.92 11.75
N VAL A 58 14.88 12.39 11.53
CA VAL A 58 15.92 12.45 12.56
C VAL A 58 15.90 13.84 13.18
N PRO A 59 15.67 13.98 14.50
CA PRO A 59 15.83 15.27 15.17
C PRO A 59 17.27 15.78 15.02
N LYS A 60 17.46 17.08 14.79
CA LYS A 60 18.76 17.68 14.45
C LYS A 60 19.88 17.36 15.45
N GLU A 61 19.52 17.20 16.72
CA GLU A 61 20.48 16.93 17.80
C GLU A 61 20.53 15.45 18.19
N GLU A 62 19.82 14.59 17.46
CA GLU A 62 19.74 13.16 17.72
C GLU A 62 20.30 12.38 16.53
N THR A 63 20.69 11.14 16.77
CA THR A 63 21.19 10.24 15.72
C THR A 63 20.16 9.15 15.36
N THR A 64 19.08 9.12 16.10
CA THR A 64 18.06 8.06 15.99
C THR A 64 16.79 8.64 15.35
N PRO A 65 16.25 8.03 14.30
CA PRO A 65 14.99 8.47 13.72
C PRO A 65 13.83 8.26 14.68
N ASP A 66 12.87 9.17 14.64
CA ASP A 66 11.64 9.09 15.41
C ASP A 66 10.42 9.40 14.54
N ILE A 67 9.23 9.22 15.09
CA ILE A 67 7.97 9.36 14.38
C ILE A 67 7.36 10.71 14.70
N PHE A 68 6.93 11.40 13.67
CA PHE A 68 6.29 12.70 13.73
C PHE A 68 4.93 12.64 13.06
N LEU A 69 3.97 13.37 13.63
CA LEU A 69 2.63 13.53 13.10
C LEU A 69 2.51 14.89 12.43
N LEU A 70 2.11 14.88 11.17
CA LEU A 70 1.83 16.07 10.37
C LEU A 70 0.33 16.23 10.21
N ASP A 71 -0.22 17.39 10.62
CA ASP A 71 -1.60 17.76 10.32
C ASP A 71 -1.70 18.28 8.89
N THR A 72 -2.47 17.61 8.06
CA THR A 72 -2.62 17.92 6.63
C THR A 72 -3.93 18.59 6.28
N ARG A 73 -4.84 18.79 7.25
CA ARG A 73 -6.22 19.25 7.00
C ARG A 73 -6.31 20.60 6.30
N GLU A 74 -5.42 21.51 6.66
CA GLU A 74 -5.40 22.88 6.13
C GLU A 74 -3.99 23.26 5.65
N LEU A 75 -3.17 22.27 5.30
CA LEU A 75 -1.81 22.50 4.84
C LEU A 75 -1.82 22.73 3.32
N PRO A 76 -1.59 23.97 2.85
CA PRO A 76 -1.50 24.24 1.43
C PRO A 76 -0.22 23.64 0.84
N TRP A 77 -0.28 23.31 -0.44
CA TRP A 77 0.83 22.66 -1.14
C TRP A 77 1.64 23.60 -2.04
N ASP A 78 1.43 24.90 -1.87
CA ASP A 78 2.07 25.96 -2.63
C ASP A 78 3.37 26.50 -2.01
N GLY A 79 3.78 25.93 -0.88
CA GLY A 79 4.94 26.36 -0.12
C GLY A 79 4.66 27.45 0.92
N SER A 80 3.50 28.07 0.92
CA SER A 80 3.16 29.20 1.82
C SER A 80 3.22 28.85 3.31
N ARG A 81 3.04 27.56 3.64
CA ARG A 81 3.17 27.02 5.00
C ARG A 81 4.24 25.91 5.09
N GLY A 82 5.21 25.96 4.19
CA GLY A 82 6.37 25.10 4.18
C GLY A 82 6.18 23.73 3.48
N ALA A 83 5.01 23.43 2.94
CA ALA A 83 4.79 22.21 2.16
C ALA A 83 4.62 22.55 0.68
N THR A 84 5.51 22.07 -0.18
CA THR A 84 5.44 22.29 -1.62
C THR A 84 5.21 20.95 -2.32
N LEU A 85 4.19 20.87 -3.17
CA LEU A 85 3.99 19.74 -4.06
C LEU A 85 5.10 19.75 -5.12
N VAL A 86 5.95 18.72 -5.12
CA VAL A 86 7.02 18.55 -6.12
C VAL A 86 6.53 17.77 -7.32
N ARG A 87 5.75 16.71 -7.07
CA ARG A 87 5.18 15.87 -8.13
C ARG A 87 3.86 15.26 -7.67
N ALA A 88 2.84 15.41 -8.51
CA ALA A 88 1.59 14.68 -8.34
C ALA A 88 1.81 13.18 -8.63
N TRP A 89 1.04 12.34 -7.96
CA TRP A 89 1.04 10.90 -8.20
C TRP A 89 0.40 10.60 -9.57
N ASP A 90 1.10 9.84 -10.40
CA ASP A 90 0.68 9.39 -11.74
C ASP A 90 0.96 7.89 -11.96
N GLY A 91 0.94 7.10 -10.91
CA GLY A 91 1.18 5.65 -10.99
C GLY A 91 0.15 4.92 -11.84
N HIS A 92 0.58 3.87 -12.52
CA HIS A 92 -0.30 3.01 -13.34
C HIS A 92 -1.39 2.34 -12.49
N GLY A 93 -1.04 1.89 -11.28
CA GLY A 93 -1.97 1.33 -10.31
C GLY A 93 -2.08 2.19 -9.06
N MET A 94 -3.01 1.82 -8.17
CA MET A 94 -3.23 2.49 -6.89
C MET A 94 -3.40 4.02 -7.01
N ALA A 95 -4.04 4.49 -8.10
CA ALA A 95 -4.23 5.90 -8.38
C ALA A 95 -4.93 6.65 -7.23
N ALA A 96 -5.87 5.99 -6.55
CA ALA A 96 -6.60 6.54 -5.42
C ALA A 96 -5.74 6.81 -4.18
N THR A 97 -4.50 6.31 -4.11
CA THR A 97 -3.62 6.53 -2.96
C THR A 97 -3.09 7.95 -2.88
N GLN A 98 -3.10 8.69 -3.99
CA GLN A 98 -2.55 10.05 -4.06
C GLN A 98 -1.17 10.15 -3.41
N SER A 99 -0.25 9.29 -3.85
CA SER A 99 1.11 9.15 -3.29
C SER A 99 2.03 10.26 -3.82
N HIS A 100 1.66 11.51 -3.56
CA HIS A 100 2.39 12.68 -4.06
C HIS A 100 3.79 12.79 -3.47
N ALA A 101 4.67 13.52 -4.17
CA ALA A 101 5.98 13.91 -3.65
C ALA A 101 5.96 15.36 -3.16
N PHE A 102 6.54 15.60 -1.99
CA PHE A 102 6.58 16.91 -1.34
C PHE A 102 7.99 17.30 -0.96
N ARG A 103 8.21 18.61 -0.95
CA ARG A 103 9.30 19.26 -0.22
C ARG A 103 8.73 19.95 1.00
N TYR A 104 9.33 19.67 2.15
CA TYR A 104 9.00 20.35 3.40
C TYR A 104 10.10 21.36 3.73
N ASP A 105 9.69 22.54 4.18
CA ASP A 105 10.57 23.62 4.65
C ASP A 105 9.97 24.23 5.92
N GLY A 106 10.36 23.66 7.05
CA GLY A 106 9.96 24.13 8.36
C GLY A 106 8.49 23.87 8.71
N VAL A 107 7.84 22.85 8.15
CA VAL A 107 6.45 22.50 8.48
C VAL A 107 6.34 22.06 9.93
N ALA A 108 5.33 22.58 10.66
CA ALA A 108 5.07 22.18 12.03
C ALA A 108 4.61 20.72 12.13
N VAL A 109 5.23 19.97 13.03
CA VAL A 109 4.90 18.56 13.30
C VAL A 109 4.93 18.28 14.80
N GLU A 110 4.20 17.26 15.22
CA GLU A 110 4.22 16.76 16.60
C GLU A 110 5.06 15.49 16.71
N ARG A 111 5.97 15.42 17.68
CA ARG A 111 6.73 14.20 17.98
C ARG A 111 5.85 13.20 18.72
N HIS A 112 5.77 11.99 18.21
CA HIS A 112 4.99 10.92 18.81
C HIS A 112 5.87 10.02 19.72
N ALA A 113 6.35 10.59 20.81
CA ALA A 113 7.30 9.95 21.75
C ALA A 113 6.80 8.63 22.39
N GLN A 114 5.47 8.40 22.41
CA GLN A 114 4.88 7.23 23.08
C GLN A 114 5.06 5.91 22.32
N LEU A 115 5.47 5.94 21.05
CA LEU A 115 5.60 4.75 20.22
C LEU A 115 6.96 4.03 20.35
N GLY A 116 7.87 4.54 21.22
CA GLY A 116 9.15 3.89 21.50
C GLY A 116 10.19 4.02 20.39
N GLY A 117 10.06 5.02 19.53
CA GLY A 117 10.98 5.34 18.45
C GLY A 117 10.73 4.54 17.17
N ALA A 118 11.13 5.12 16.04
CA ALA A 118 10.93 4.54 14.71
C ALA A 118 11.60 3.16 14.56
N ILE A 119 12.80 2.98 15.10
CA ILE A 119 13.56 1.72 14.98
C ILE A 119 12.79 0.52 15.54
N LYS A 120 12.03 0.70 16.62
CA LYS A 120 11.25 -0.40 17.23
C LYS A 120 9.90 -0.59 16.55
N LEU A 121 9.27 0.49 16.12
CA LEU A 121 7.93 0.44 15.56
C LEU A 121 7.92 0.05 14.09
N VAL A 122 8.83 0.61 13.29
CA VAL A 122 8.85 0.45 11.84
C VAL A 122 8.86 -1.02 11.39
N PRO A 123 9.70 -1.93 11.93
CA PRO A 123 9.67 -3.33 11.49
C PRO A 123 8.32 -4.02 11.76
N ARG A 124 7.63 -3.64 12.84
CA ARG A 124 6.30 -4.18 13.16
C ARG A 124 5.25 -3.63 12.22
N VAL A 125 5.30 -2.32 11.99
CA VAL A 125 4.37 -1.60 11.10
C VAL A 125 4.51 -2.09 9.67
N LEU A 126 5.73 -2.29 9.15
CA LEU A 126 5.97 -2.81 7.80
C LEU A 126 5.35 -4.18 7.57
N ARG A 127 5.35 -5.07 8.57
CA ARG A 127 4.68 -6.38 8.48
C ARG A 127 3.16 -6.22 8.32
N VAL A 128 2.57 -5.32 9.12
CA VAL A 128 1.13 -5.02 9.04
C VAL A 128 0.79 -4.34 7.71
N ILE A 129 1.63 -3.41 7.25
CA ILE A 129 1.45 -2.76 5.94
C ILE A 129 1.49 -3.79 4.82
N ALA A 130 2.46 -4.71 4.83
CA ALA A 130 2.53 -5.77 3.84
C ALA A 130 1.25 -6.62 3.80
N TYR A 131 0.68 -6.94 4.97
CA TYR A 131 -0.59 -7.63 5.08
C TYR A 131 -1.76 -6.80 4.54
N MET A 132 -1.81 -5.49 4.84
CA MET A 132 -2.85 -4.59 4.33
C MET A 132 -2.81 -4.45 2.80
N PHE A 133 -1.62 -4.34 2.20
CA PHE A 133 -1.50 -4.36 0.74
C PHE A 133 -1.97 -5.69 0.15
N SER A 134 -1.58 -6.80 0.76
CA SER A 134 -2.05 -8.12 0.34
C SER A 134 -3.56 -8.26 0.47
N SER A 135 -4.21 -7.64 1.46
CA SER A 135 -5.67 -7.67 1.59
C SER A 135 -6.39 -6.92 0.45
N VAL A 136 -5.77 -5.88 -0.10
CA VAL A 136 -6.31 -5.21 -1.30
C VAL A 136 -6.28 -6.16 -2.50
N ILE A 137 -5.15 -6.85 -2.71
CA ILE A 137 -5.01 -7.85 -3.77
C ILE A 137 -6.03 -8.97 -3.60
N MET A 138 -6.23 -9.47 -2.38
CA MET A 138 -7.26 -10.49 -2.10
C MET A 138 -8.66 -10.01 -2.46
N GLY A 139 -8.98 -8.74 -2.18
CA GLY A 139 -10.26 -8.14 -2.59
C GLY A 139 -10.42 -8.07 -4.11
N ILE A 140 -9.35 -7.78 -4.85
CA ILE A 140 -9.35 -7.81 -6.32
C ILE A 140 -9.58 -9.24 -6.83
N LEU A 141 -8.92 -10.24 -6.25
CA LEU A 141 -9.11 -11.63 -6.63
C LEU A 141 -10.53 -12.13 -6.39
N ASP A 142 -11.15 -11.75 -5.28
CA ASP A 142 -12.55 -12.05 -4.99
C ASP A 142 -13.50 -11.43 -6.01
N ALA A 143 -13.29 -10.16 -6.34
CA ALA A 143 -14.08 -9.46 -7.35
C ALA A 143 -13.89 -10.10 -8.74
N ALA A 144 -12.65 -10.44 -9.10
CA ALA A 144 -12.33 -11.07 -10.38
C ALA A 144 -12.94 -12.48 -10.49
N ARG A 145 -12.89 -13.28 -9.43
CA ARG A 145 -13.53 -14.59 -9.34
C ARG A 145 -15.05 -14.48 -9.50
N ALA A 146 -15.67 -13.54 -8.83
CA ALA A 146 -17.11 -13.30 -8.91
C ALA A 146 -17.53 -12.88 -10.32
N GLU A 147 -16.83 -11.93 -10.94
CA GLU A 147 -17.09 -11.46 -12.29
C GLU A 147 -16.82 -12.55 -13.34
N GLY A 148 -15.72 -13.30 -13.20
CA GLY A 148 -15.42 -14.45 -14.03
C GLY A 148 -16.56 -15.50 -13.99
N ARG A 149 -17.00 -15.86 -12.80
CA ARG A 149 -18.14 -16.79 -12.62
C ARG A 149 -19.40 -16.25 -13.29
N ARG A 150 -19.74 -14.98 -13.08
CA ARG A 150 -20.92 -14.34 -13.68
C ARG A 150 -20.91 -14.43 -15.21
N ARG A 151 -19.73 -14.25 -15.86
CA ARG A 151 -19.59 -14.30 -17.32
C ARG A 151 -19.57 -15.72 -17.87
N LEU A 152 -18.98 -16.67 -17.14
CA LEU A 152 -18.77 -18.04 -17.63
C LEU A 152 -19.94 -18.97 -17.34
N GLN A 153 -20.65 -18.78 -16.21
CA GLN A 153 -21.74 -19.65 -15.77
C GLN A 153 -22.86 -19.83 -16.83
N PRO A 154 -23.34 -18.77 -17.54
CA PRO A 154 -24.39 -18.94 -18.55
C PRO A 154 -24.01 -19.83 -19.74
N ARG A 155 -22.72 -20.05 -19.95
CA ARG A 155 -22.17 -20.87 -21.05
C ARG A 155 -21.29 -22.02 -20.59
N ALA A 156 -21.41 -22.43 -19.33
CA ALA A 156 -20.53 -23.41 -18.69
C ALA A 156 -20.48 -24.75 -19.45
N GLU A 157 -21.60 -25.24 -19.94
CA GLU A 157 -21.68 -26.48 -20.71
C GLU A 157 -21.01 -26.39 -22.09
N ARG A 158 -20.93 -25.18 -22.66
CA ARG A 158 -20.35 -24.90 -23.97
C ARG A 158 -18.88 -24.45 -23.91
N MET A 159 -18.31 -24.37 -22.72
CA MET A 159 -16.90 -24.01 -22.54
C MET A 159 -15.99 -25.07 -23.21
N SER A 160 -15.00 -24.59 -23.95
CA SER A 160 -13.93 -25.43 -24.48
C SER A 160 -13.07 -26.04 -23.35
N ALA A 161 -12.30 -27.05 -23.66
CA ALA A 161 -11.36 -27.62 -22.70
C ALA A 161 -10.34 -26.59 -22.21
N PHE A 162 -9.86 -25.70 -23.09
CA PHE A 162 -8.94 -24.63 -22.75
C PHE A 162 -9.55 -23.63 -21.73
N GLU A 163 -10.79 -23.20 -21.96
CA GLU A 163 -11.48 -22.28 -21.05
C GLU A 163 -11.71 -22.92 -19.68
N ARG A 164 -12.09 -24.20 -19.64
CA ARG A 164 -12.26 -24.96 -18.40
C ARG A 164 -10.96 -25.07 -17.61
N VAL A 165 -9.85 -25.43 -18.29
CA VAL A 165 -8.54 -25.54 -17.65
C VAL A 165 -8.08 -24.19 -17.12
N SER A 166 -8.23 -23.11 -17.90
CA SER A 166 -7.87 -21.77 -17.48
C SER A 166 -8.67 -21.32 -16.25
N TRP A 167 -9.98 -21.55 -16.25
CA TRP A 167 -10.83 -21.23 -15.09
C TRP A 167 -10.45 -22.04 -13.84
N THR A 168 -10.24 -23.36 -14.00
CA THR A 168 -9.86 -24.22 -12.87
C THR A 168 -8.52 -23.79 -12.28
N LYS A 169 -7.54 -23.46 -13.16
CA LYS A 169 -6.25 -22.94 -12.70
C LYS A 169 -6.42 -21.67 -11.89
N ALA A 170 -7.19 -20.70 -12.39
CA ALA A 170 -7.43 -19.46 -11.68
C ALA A 170 -8.03 -19.68 -10.28
N VAL A 171 -9.04 -20.54 -10.17
CA VAL A 171 -9.68 -20.85 -8.88
C VAL A 171 -8.70 -21.51 -7.90
N ASN A 172 -7.83 -22.39 -8.39
CA ASN A 172 -6.79 -23.01 -7.56
C ASN A 172 -5.73 -21.99 -7.12
N ASP A 173 -5.29 -21.11 -8.01
CA ASP A 173 -4.31 -20.07 -7.70
C ASP A 173 -4.87 -19.11 -6.65
N ILE A 174 -6.16 -18.71 -6.76
CA ILE A 174 -6.84 -17.87 -5.75
C ILE A 174 -6.90 -18.60 -4.39
N TRP A 175 -7.25 -19.89 -4.38
CA TRP A 175 -7.25 -20.66 -3.13
C TRP A 175 -5.86 -20.71 -2.49
N LEU A 176 -4.79 -20.90 -3.28
CA LEU A 176 -3.42 -20.86 -2.77
C LEU A 176 -3.05 -19.48 -2.21
N ALA A 177 -3.50 -18.37 -2.86
CA ALA A 177 -3.33 -17.03 -2.37
C ALA A 177 -4.04 -16.82 -1.01
N GLU A 178 -5.26 -17.35 -0.85
CA GLU A 178 -6.00 -17.35 0.41
C GLU A 178 -5.19 -18.06 1.52
N GLN A 179 -4.57 -19.22 1.22
CA GLN A 179 -3.74 -19.94 2.19
C GLN A 179 -2.47 -19.14 2.57
N ALA A 180 -1.84 -18.48 1.59
CA ALA A 180 -0.69 -17.62 1.84
C ALA A 180 -1.08 -16.40 2.70
N PHE A 181 -2.24 -15.80 2.45
CA PHE A 181 -2.76 -14.67 3.21
C PHE A 181 -3.04 -15.02 4.67
N GLU A 182 -3.68 -16.14 4.93
CA GLU A 182 -3.85 -16.67 6.29
C GLU A 182 -2.51 -17.00 6.97
N GLY A 183 -1.55 -17.52 6.20
CA GLY A 183 -0.19 -17.75 6.68
C GLY A 183 0.51 -16.49 7.13
N MET A 184 0.30 -15.37 6.40
CA MET A 184 0.80 -14.06 6.80
C MET A 184 0.16 -13.57 8.11
N ALA A 185 -1.16 -13.72 8.27
CA ALA A 185 -1.87 -13.35 9.49
C ALA A 185 -1.28 -14.08 10.71
N ARG A 186 -1.17 -15.41 10.62
CA ARG A 186 -0.56 -16.23 11.69
C ARG A 186 0.89 -15.82 12.00
N ALA A 187 1.68 -15.48 10.98
CA ALA A 187 3.05 -15.01 11.16
C ALA A 187 3.14 -13.65 11.86
N ILE A 188 2.15 -12.77 11.68
CA ILE A 188 2.05 -11.48 12.38
C ILE A 188 1.62 -11.70 13.84
N GLU A 189 0.57 -12.49 14.07
CA GLU A 189 0.01 -12.78 15.38
C GLU A 189 1.02 -13.48 16.31
N SER A 190 1.82 -14.38 15.76
CA SER A 190 2.87 -15.07 16.55
C SER A 190 3.94 -14.14 17.08
N GLY A 191 4.08 -12.93 16.52
CA GLY A 191 5.13 -11.98 16.91
C GLY A 191 6.57 -12.42 16.61
N ALA A 192 6.76 -13.66 16.15
CA ALA A 192 8.07 -14.22 15.86
C ALA A 192 8.71 -13.56 14.63
N ALA A 193 10.04 -13.48 14.62
CA ALA A 193 10.80 -13.15 13.42
C ALA A 193 10.66 -14.30 12.42
N SER A 194 9.66 -14.21 11.56
CA SER A 194 9.32 -15.23 10.55
C SER A 194 9.38 -14.65 9.15
N PRO A 195 9.96 -15.36 8.17
CA PRO A 195 9.89 -14.98 6.78
C PRO A 195 8.48 -15.16 6.16
N GLY A 196 7.49 -15.58 6.95
CA GLY A 196 6.13 -15.84 6.49
C GLY A 196 5.45 -14.64 5.84
N VAL A 197 5.66 -13.43 6.39
CA VAL A 197 5.03 -12.22 5.82
C VAL A 197 5.60 -11.86 4.45
N PRO A 198 6.92 -11.69 4.25
CA PRO A 198 7.44 -11.37 2.92
C PRO A 198 7.21 -12.50 1.90
N ARG A 199 7.30 -13.76 2.30
CA ARG A 199 6.99 -14.90 1.43
C ARG A 199 5.52 -14.93 1.02
N GLY A 200 4.62 -14.71 1.96
CA GLY A 200 3.19 -14.65 1.67
C GLY A 200 2.84 -13.50 0.73
N LYS A 201 3.42 -12.31 0.95
CA LYS A 201 3.25 -11.16 0.06
C LYS A 201 3.68 -11.48 -1.37
N LEU A 202 4.86 -12.08 -1.56
CA LEU A 202 5.37 -12.46 -2.87
C LEU A 202 4.46 -13.50 -3.53
N ALA A 203 4.11 -14.57 -2.82
CA ALA A 203 3.24 -15.62 -3.33
C ALA A 203 1.86 -15.09 -3.76
N ILE A 204 1.25 -14.21 -2.95
CA ILE A 204 -0.05 -13.60 -3.29
C ILE A 204 0.05 -12.78 -4.57
N ALA A 205 1.11 -11.99 -4.74
CA ALA A 205 1.32 -11.20 -5.93
C ALA A 205 1.43 -12.06 -7.20
N GLU A 206 2.30 -13.07 -7.19
CA GLU A 206 2.48 -13.99 -8.31
C GLU A 206 1.21 -14.77 -8.66
N LEU A 207 0.49 -15.24 -7.63
CA LEU A 207 -0.77 -15.95 -7.80
C LEU A 207 -1.89 -15.05 -8.31
N ALA A 208 -1.91 -13.80 -7.91
CA ALA A 208 -2.89 -12.82 -8.37
C ALA A 208 -2.73 -12.53 -9.86
N GLU A 209 -1.52 -12.22 -10.32
CA GLU A 209 -1.21 -12.03 -11.73
C GLU A 209 -1.62 -13.25 -12.56
N ALA A 210 -1.20 -14.44 -12.13
CA ALA A 210 -1.53 -15.69 -12.80
C ALA A 210 -3.04 -15.96 -12.87
N SER A 211 -3.76 -15.63 -11.79
CA SER A 211 -5.22 -15.81 -11.69
C SER A 211 -5.97 -14.86 -12.62
N LEU A 212 -5.65 -13.57 -12.61
CA LEU A 212 -6.31 -12.58 -13.48
C LEU A 212 -6.08 -12.90 -14.95
N LEU A 213 -4.85 -13.26 -15.33
CA LEU A 213 -4.54 -13.69 -16.68
C LEU A 213 -5.33 -14.95 -17.07
N SER A 214 -5.44 -15.92 -16.18
CA SER A 214 -6.16 -17.17 -16.42
C SER A 214 -7.68 -16.94 -16.54
N ILE A 215 -8.26 -16.07 -15.72
CA ILE A 215 -9.67 -15.65 -15.83
C ILE A 215 -9.90 -14.93 -17.15
N SER A 216 -9.01 -14.00 -17.52
CA SER A 216 -9.11 -13.24 -18.77
C SER A 216 -9.05 -14.17 -20.00
N ARG A 217 -8.21 -15.20 -19.96
CA ARG A 217 -8.13 -16.23 -21.01
C ARG A 217 -9.42 -17.06 -21.10
N ALA A 218 -10.01 -17.43 -19.95
CA ALA A 218 -11.26 -18.17 -19.92
C ALA A 218 -12.45 -17.34 -20.43
N ILE A 219 -12.49 -16.04 -20.16
CA ILE A 219 -13.53 -15.12 -20.67
C ILE A 219 -13.34 -14.85 -22.16
N GLY A 220 -12.09 -14.72 -22.62
CA GLY A 220 -11.72 -14.35 -23.97
C GLY A 220 -11.63 -12.83 -24.20
N GLY A 221 -11.71 -12.41 -25.45
CA GLY A 221 -11.47 -11.02 -25.89
C GLY A 221 -12.31 -9.97 -25.17
N ALA A 222 -13.47 -10.31 -24.65
CA ALA A 222 -14.32 -9.38 -23.88
C ALA A 222 -13.68 -8.92 -22.57
N SER A 223 -12.70 -9.63 -22.02
CA SER A 223 -11.95 -9.21 -20.83
C SER A 223 -11.03 -8.01 -21.09
N TYR A 224 -10.63 -7.81 -22.34
CA TYR A 224 -9.71 -6.74 -22.75
C TYR A 224 -10.43 -5.45 -23.23
N SER A 225 -11.76 -5.40 -23.16
CA SER A 225 -12.49 -4.18 -23.51
C SER A 225 -12.23 -3.09 -22.44
N ARG A 226 -12.28 -1.81 -22.87
CA ARG A 226 -12.12 -0.67 -21.92
C ARG A 226 -13.21 -0.61 -20.86
N SER A 227 -14.37 -1.23 -21.09
CA SER A 227 -15.46 -1.34 -20.12
C SER A 227 -15.29 -2.54 -19.18
N SER A 228 -14.28 -3.38 -19.40
CA SER A 228 -13.99 -4.52 -18.55
C SER A 228 -13.12 -4.11 -17.36
N PRO A 229 -13.45 -4.54 -16.13
CA PRO A 229 -12.65 -4.18 -14.97
C PRO A 229 -11.28 -4.90 -14.93
N PHE A 230 -11.08 -5.95 -15.73
CA PHE A 230 -9.87 -6.75 -15.70
C PHE A 230 -8.59 -5.96 -16.04
N GLY A 231 -8.68 -4.99 -16.96
CA GLY A 231 -7.55 -4.14 -17.30
C GLY A 231 -7.10 -3.25 -16.13
N GLN A 232 -8.05 -2.69 -15.39
CA GLN A 232 -7.77 -1.91 -14.18
C GLN A 232 -7.23 -2.79 -13.06
N TRP A 233 -7.85 -3.94 -12.81
CA TRP A 233 -7.40 -4.85 -11.76
C TRP A 233 -5.98 -5.34 -11.98
N SER A 234 -5.58 -5.62 -13.22
CA SER A 234 -4.20 -5.99 -13.54
C SER A 234 -3.18 -4.88 -13.29
N GLN A 235 -3.61 -3.61 -13.30
CA GLN A 235 -2.74 -2.48 -12.97
C GLN A 235 -2.69 -2.24 -11.45
N ASP A 236 -3.82 -2.41 -10.75
CA ASP A 236 -3.92 -2.20 -9.30
C ASP A 236 -3.23 -3.31 -8.49
N GLU A 237 -3.09 -4.51 -9.05
CA GLU A 237 -2.39 -5.62 -8.40
C GLU A 237 -0.88 -5.58 -8.59
N ASP A 238 -0.35 -4.71 -9.49
CA ASP A 238 1.09 -4.65 -9.73
C ASP A 238 1.81 -4.38 -8.40
N PRO A 239 2.39 -5.40 -7.77
CA PRO A 239 3.05 -5.28 -6.47
C PRO A 239 4.45 -4.70 -6.63
N PHE A 240 4.85 -4.40 -7.85
CA PHE A 240 6.13 -3.83 -8.19
C PHE A 240 6.22 -2.34 -7.88
N ILE A 241 6.02 -2.01 -6.63
CA ILE A 241 6.95 -1.08 -6.01
C ILE A 241 8.12 -1.99 -5.63
N PRO A 242 9.26 -1.91 -6.32
CA PRO A 242 10.41 -2.69 -5.95
C PRO A 242 10.88 -2.21 -4.58
N TRP A 243 10.47 -2.94 -3.56
CA TRP A 243 11.20 -2.95 -2.32
C TRP A 243 12.47 -3.76 -2.61
N THR A 244 13.33 -3.20 -3.44
CA THR A 244 14.68 -3.70 -3.59
C THR A 244 15.34 -3.51 -2.24
N THR A 245 15.30 -4.56 -1.45
CA THR A 245 16.25 -4.79 -0.40
C THR A 245 17.62 -4.76 -1.04
N ASN A 246 18.25 -3.59 -1.07
CA ASN A 246 19.69 -3.53 -1.21
C ASN A 246 20.22 -4.13 0.09
N THR A 247 20.71 -5.35 -0.02
CA THR A 247 21.54 -6.07 0.94
C THR A 247 22.76 -5.25 1.31
#